data_c79c6fa0ed049f3dafb4a5adca56c0ce
#
_entry.id   c79c6fa0ed049f3dafb4a5adca56c0ce
#
_cell.length_a   1.000
_cell.length_b   1.000
_cell.length_c   1.000
_cell.angle_alpha   90.00
_cell.angle_beta   90.00
_cell.angle_gamma   90.00
#
_symmetry.space_group_name_H-M   'P 1'
#
loop_
_entity.id
_entity.type
_entity.pdbx_description
1 polymer ?
#
loop_
_entity_poly.entity_id
_entity_poly.type
_entity_poly.pdbx_seq_one_letter_code
_entity_poly.pdbx_strand_id
1 'polypeptide(L)'
;MSHANAALTPRARLRLAELIVEGGWTYAEAAKMFMVAPRTAKKWADRFRAEGALGMIDRSSRPRISPTRTAPELVRQIVGVRWRHRLGPVQIAGRLGMPASTVHAVLTRCRINRLSAIDRATGEPLRRYEHAHPGALIHVDVTKFGNIPDGGGHKFVSRQQSKHNAIQTAHRTGNRGDSAKNWRPRIGTAFVHTVIDDHSRMAYAEICTNEKAATAIGVLQRAVAWFAERGVTVERVLSDNGSAYRSSAWRDACAELRITPKRTRPYRPQTNGKIERFHRTLADGWAYAQLYESTEQRDTALPGWLHFYNHHRAHSAIGGQPPVTRLTNLPGHHN
;
A
#
# COMPACT_ATOMS: atom_id res chain seq x y z
N MET A 1 -16.56 24.45 -13.40
CA MET A 1 -15.49 25.49 -13.41
C MET A 1 -15.08 25.69 -14.85
N SER A 2 -15.15 26.94 -15.34
CA SER A 2 -14.68 27.25 -16.70
C SER A 2 -13.18 27.01 -16.78
N HIS A 3 -12.73 26.35 -17.85
CA HIS A 3 -11.31 26.16 -18.12
C HIS A 3 -10.65 27.55 -18.30
N ALA A 4 -9.42 27.76 -17.79
CA ALA A 4 -8.71 29.03 -17.91
C ALA A 4 -8.58 29.53 -19.36
N ASN A 5 -8.50 28.59 -20.33
CA ASN A 5 -8.40 28.87 -21.76
C ASN A 5 -9.75 28.81 -22.49
N ALA A 6 -10.88 28.93 -21.78
CA ALA A 6 -12.18 29.00 -22.45
C ALA A 6 -12.31 30.32 -23.22
N ALA A 7 -12.73 30.26 -24.46
CA ALA A 7 -12.93 31.45 -25.32
C ALA A 7 -13.86 32.51 -24.68
N LEU A 8 -14.82 32.07 -23.85
CA LEU A 8 -15.71 32.92 -23.07
C LEU A 8 -15.75 32.45 -21.61
N THR A 9 -15.19 33.23 -20.71
CA THR A 9 -15.42 33.09 -19.27
C THR A 9 -16.82 33.56 -18.89
N PRO A 10 -17.36 33.21 -17.71
CA PRO A 10 -18.68 33.71 -17.26
C PRO A 10 -18.79 35.24 -17.33
N ARG A 11 -17.71 35.97 -16.98
CA ARG A 11 -17.65 37.44 -17.08
C ARG A 11 -17.69 37.93 -18.52
N ALA A 12 -16.94 37.26 -19.42
CA ALA A 12 -16.97 37.62 -20.83
C ALA A 12 -18.34 37.31 -21.49
N ARG A 13 -19.04 36.24 -21.07
CA ARG A 13 -20.40 35.90 -21.49
C ARG A 13 -21.39 36.95 -21.05
N LEU A 14 -21.29 37.46 -19.82
CA LEU A 14 -22.13 38.52 -19.29
C LEU A 14 -21.97 39.78 -20.14
N ARG A 15 -20.73 40.23 -20.30
CA ARG A 15 -20.48 41.43 -21.11
C ARG A 15 -20.95 41.33 -22.56
N LEU A 16 -20.76 40.15 -23.18
CA LEU A 16 -21.30 39.90 -24.53
C LEU A 16 -22.83 39.97 -24.57
N ALA A 17 -23.50 39.43 -23.57
CA ALA A 17 -24.95 39.40 -23.49
C ALA A 17 -25.53 40.81 -23.21
N GLU A 18 -24.92 41.59 -22.32
CA GLU A 18 -25.28 42.97 -22.01
C GLU A 18 -25.17 43.87 -23.25
N LEU A 19 -24.07 43.78 -24.01
CA LEU A 19 -23.92 44.53 -25.25
C LEU A 19 -25.04 44.27 -26.26
N ILE A 20 -25.54 43.02 -26.33
CA ILE A 20 -26.63 42.67 -27.24
C ILE A 20 -27.99 43.08 -26.68
N VAL A 21 -28.25 42.81 -25.40
CA VAL A 21 -29.60 42.96 -24.82
C VAL A 21 -29.88 44.40 -24.38
N GLU A 22 -28.88 45.06 -23.82
CA GLU A 22 -28.98 46.41 -23.29
C GLU A 22 -28.35 47.45 -24.23
N GLY A 23 -27.24 47.09 -24.88
CA GLY A 23 -26.53 48.00 -25.80
C GLY A 23 -27.02 47.98 -27.25
N GLY A 24 -28.01 47.13 -27.59
CA GLY A 24 -28.62 47.10 -28.92
C GLY A 24 -27.72 46.54 -30.04
N TRP A 25 -26.64 45.89 -29.73
CA TRP A 25 -25.72 45.30 -30.71
C TRP A 25 -26.35 44.11 -31.41
N THR A 26 -26.03 43.95 -32.69
CA THR A 26 -26.41 42.73 -33.42
C THR A 26 -25.57 41.52 -32.94
N TYR A 27 -26.12 40.30 -33.11
CA TYR A 27 -25.40 39.07 -32.80
C TYR A 27 -24.07 38.97 -33.58
N ALA A 28 -24.02 39.49 -34.80
CA ALA A 28 -22.81 39.44 -35.65
C ALA A 28 -21.71 40.36 -35.16
N GLU A 29 -22.05 41.58 -34.77
CA GLU A 29 -21.09 42.57 -34.22
C GLU A 29 -20.49 42.09 -32.91
N ALA A 30 -21.35 41.68 -31.96
CA ALA A 30 -20.90 41.14 -30.69
C ALA A 30 -20.07 39.86 -30.87
N ALA A 31 -20.46 38.97 -31.77
CA ALA A 31 -19.70 37.74 -32.06
C ALA A 31 -18.31 38.03 -32.61
N LYS A 32 -18.19 39.03 -33.52
CA LYS A 32 -16.90 39.47 -34.07
C LYS A 32 -16.00 40.05 -32.99
N MET A 33 -16.53 40.88 -32.09
CA MET A 33 -15.75 41.47 -31.00
C MET A 33 -15.20 40.43 -30.04
N PHE A 34 -15.98 39.40 -29.71
CA PHE A 34 -15.59 38.33 -28.77
C PHE A 34 -14.96 37.10 -29.47
N MET A 35 -14.70 37.17 -30.76
CA MET A 35 -14.12 36.08 -31.57
C MET A 35 -14.89 34.76 -31.44
N VAL A 36 -16.21 34.79 -31.46
CA VAL A 36 -17.10 33.63 -31.39
C VAL A 36 -18.07 33.61 -32.55
N ALA A 37 -18.76 32.48 -32.78
CA ALA A 37 -19.78 32.38 -33.80
C ALA A 37 -21.06 33.18 -33.39
N PRO A 38 -21.81 33.81 -34.35
CA PRO A 38 -23.05 34.51 -34.05
C PRO A 38 -24.08 33.66 -33.30
N ARG A 39 -24.13 32.34 -33.57
CA ARG A 39 -24.94 31.38 -32.83
C ARG A 39 -24.59 31.32 -31.34
N THR A 40 -23.28 31.48 -31.01
CA THR A 40 -22.82 31.52 -29.62
C THR A 40 -23.25 32.80 -28.93
N ALA A 41 -23.15 33.96 -29.63
CA ALA A 41 -23.61 35.23 -29.12
C ALA A 41 -25.12 35.21 -28.86
N LYS A 42 -25.93 34.72 -29.82
CA LYS A 42 -27.37 34.47 -29.62
C LYS A 42 -27.67 33.61 -28.41
N LYS A 43 -27.00 32.48 -28.26
CA LYS A 43 -27.19 31.58 -27.13
C LYS A 43 -27.03 32.29 -25.79
N TRP A 44 -25.99 33.13 -25.63
CA TRP A 44 -25.72 33.82 -24.37
C TRP A 44 -26.69 34.99 -24.14
N ALA A 45 -27.09 35.71 -25.18
CA ALA A 45 -28.10 36.74 -25.10
C ALA A 45 -29.47 36.15 -24.69
N ASP A 46 -29.88 35.02 -25.29
CA ASP A 46 -31.14 34.36 -24.95
C ASP A 46 -31.12 33.85 -23.47
N ARG A 47 -29.98 33.35 -23.00
CA ARG A 47 -29.82 32.95 -21.60
C ARG A 47 -29.87 34.13 -20.64
N PHE A 48 -29.28 35.25 -21.02
CA PHE A 48 -29.33 36.48 -20.23
C PHE A 48 -30.75 37.03 -20.11
N ARG A 49 -31.52 37.01 -21.20
CA ARG A 49 -32.95 37.42 -21.18
C ARG A 49 -33.77 36.52 -20.25
N ALA A 50 -33.47 35.23 -20.21
CA ALA A 50 -34.22 34.26 -19.42
C ALA A 50 -33.83 34.21 -17.93
N GLU A 51 -32.55 34.38 -17.60
CA GLU A 51 -32.02 34.07 -16.28
C GLU A 51 -31.09 35.17 -15.70
N GLY A 52 -30.90 36.26 -16.43
CA GLY A 52 -29.97 37.33 -16.03
C GLY A 52 -28.54 36.87 -15.94
N ALA A 53 -27.75 37.51 -15.07
CA ALA A 53 -26.34 37.20 -14.85
C ALA A 53 -26.12 35.77 -14.37
N LEU A 54 -27.05 35.16 -13.67
CA LEU A 54 -26.96 33.76 -13.22
C LEU A 54 -26.92 32.75 -14.35
N GLY A 55 -27.52 33.10 -15.50
CA GLY A 55 -27.49 32.30 -16.72
C GLY A 55 -26.09 32.12 -17.33
N MET A 56 -25.12 32.93 -16.93
CA MET A 56 -23.74 32.91 -17.48
C MET A 56 -22.85 31.82 -16.91
N ILE A 57 -23.27 31.17 -15.84
CA ILE A 57 -22.54 30.07 -15.19
C ILE A 57 -22.63 28.81 -16.06
N ASP A 58 -21.57 28.00 -16.01
CA ASP A 58 -21.55 26.70 -16.71
C ASP A 58 -22.63 25.77 -16.15
N ARG A 59 -23.44 25.22 -17.02
CA ARG A 59 -24.37 24.14 -16.68
C ARG A 59 -23.69 22.79 -16.88
N SER A 60 -24.12 21.82 -16.10
CA SER A 60 -23.69 20.44 -16.31
C SER A 60 -24.03 19.97 -17.71
N SER A 61 -23.04 19.45 -18.45
CA SER A 61 -23.26 18.82 -19.76
C SER A 61 -23.79 17.39 -19.64
N ARG A 62 -23.96 16.90 -18.40
CA ARG A 62 -24.41 15.54 -18.15
C ARG A 62 -25.88 15.38 -18.62
N PRO A 63 -26.20 14.36 -19.43
CA PRO A 63 -27.56 14.09 -19.84
C PRO A 63 -28.49 13.91 -18.65
N ARG A 64 -29.69 14.48 -18.70
CA ARG A 64 -30.70 14.27 -17.65
C ARG A 64 -31.23 12.85 -17.63
N ILE A 65 -31.31 12.22 -18.81
CA ILE A 65 -31.77 10.84 -18.99
C ILE A 65 -30.66 10.06 -19.65
N SER A 66 -30.39 8.87 -19.15
CA SER A 66 -29.43 7.89 -19.72
C SER A 66 -30.18 6.55 -19.88
N PRO A 67 -30.75 6.25 -21.05
CA PRO A 67 -31.56 5.05 -21.29
C PRO A 67 -30.78 3.74 -21.02
N THR A 68 -29.47 3.75 -21.23
CA THR A 68 -28.57 2.60 -21.01
C THR A 68 -28.09 2.45 -19.57
N ARG A 69 -28.57 3.31 -18.66
CA ARG A 69 -28.17 3.21 -17.25
C ARG A 69 -28.76 1.96 -16.61
N THR A 70 -27.91 1.20 -15.90
CA THR A 70 -28.35 0.03 -15.12
C THR A 70 -29.51 0.41 -14.19
N ALA A 71 -30.61 -0.35 -14.24
CA ALA A 71 -31.79 -0.12 -13.43
C ALA A 71 -31.47 -0.10 -11.92
N PRO A 72 -32.15 0.74 -11.11
CA PRO A 72 -31.88 0.87 -9.68
C PRO A 72 -32.00 -0.48 -8.92
N GLU A 73 -32.93 -1.35 -9.32
CA GLU A 73 -33.10 -2.69 -8.75
C GLU A 73 -31.84 -3.56 -8.93
N LEU A 74 -31.32 -3.59 -10.16
CA LEU A 74 -30.10 -4.33 -10.48
C LEU A 74 -28.88 -3.75 -9.74
N VAL A 75 -28.82 -2.43 -9.60
CA VAL A 75 -27.76 -1.80 -8.78
C VAL A 75 -27.85 -2.27 -7.33
N ARG A 76 -29.05 -2.30 -6.73
CA ARG A 76 -29.27 -2.80 -5.36
C ARG A 76 -28.87 -4.26 -5.23
N GLN A 77 -29.22 -5.10 -6.20
CA GLN A 77 -28.84 -6.52 -6.20
C GLN A 77 -27.33 -6.70 -6.28
N ILE A 78 -26.64 -6.00 -7.20
CA ILE A 78 -25.18 -6.03 -7.34
C ILE A 78 -24.50 -5.63 -6.03
N VAL A 79 -24.92 -4.51 -5.44
CA VAL A 79 -24.39 -4.00 -4.17
C VAL A 79 -24.69 -5.00 -3.04
N GLY A 80 -25.90 -5.53 -2.97
CA GLY A 80 -26.29 -6.52 -1.96
C GLY A 80 -25.46 -7.80 -2.02
N VAL A 81 -25.24 -8.36 -3.21
CA VAL A 81 -24.36 -9.54 -3.40
C VAL A 81 -22.91 -9.20 -3.03
N ARG A 82 -22.44 -8.00 -3.41
CA ARG A 82 -21.09 -7.53 -3.05
C ARG A 82 -20.88 -7.48 -1.54
N TRP A 83 -21.82 -6.94 -0.79
CA TRP A 83 -21.74 -6.81 0.66
C TRP A 83 -21.91 -8.13 1.40
N ARG A 84 -22.88 -8.97 1.00
CA ARG A 84 -23.16 -10.24 1.69
C ARG A 84 -22.08 -11.29 1.43
N HIS A 85 -21.63 -11.41 0.17
CA HIS A 85 -20.76 -12.51 -0.25
C HIS A 85 -19.34 -12.09 -0.61
N ARG A 86 -19.05 -10.78 -0.67
CA ARG A 86 -17.73 -10.22 -0.98
C ARG A 86 -17.10 -10.77 -2.26
N LEU A 87 -17.95 -11.01 -3.26
CA LEU A 87 -17.58 -11.57 -4.55
C LEU A 87 -16.99 -10.52 -5.49
N GLY A 88 -16.12 -10.96 -6.40
CA GLY A 88 -15.61 -10.14 -7.51
C GLY A 88 -16.67 -9.90 -8.61
N PRO A 89 -16.41 -8.94 -9.55
CA PRO A 89 -17.36 -8.62 -10.61
C PRO A 89 -17.80 -9.81 -11.45
N VAL A 90 -16.86 -10.70 -11.80
CA VAL A 90 -17.13 -11.92 -12.61
C VAL A 90 -18.08 -12.87 -11.87
N GLN A 91 -17.86 -13.09 -10.59
CA GLN A 91 -18.69 -14.00 -9.78
C GLN A 91 -20.09 -13.42 -9.54
N ILE A 92 -20.20 -12.09 -9.35
CA ILE A 92 -21.51 -11.42 -9.24
C ILE A 92 -22.24 -11.50 -10.57
N ALA A 93 -21.55 -11.28 -11.68
CA ALA A 93 -22.10 -11.37 -13.04
C ALA A 93 -22.68 -12.75 -13.32
N GLY A 94 -21.95 -13.81 -13.00
CA GLY A 94 -22.45 -15.20 -13.12
C GLY A 94 -23.68 -15.47 -12.27
N ARG A 95 -23.78 -14.88 -11.06
CA ARG A 95 -24.95 -15.03 -10.18
C ARG A 95 -26.20 -14.31 -10.67
N LEU A 96 -26.02 -13.15 -11.32
CA LEU A 96 -27.12 -12.29 -11.74
C LEU A 96 -27.44 -12.41 -13.23
N GLY A 97 -26.75 -13.28 -13.98
CA GLY A 97 -26.95 -13.48 -15.40
C GLY A 97 -26.66 -12.24 -16.25
N MET A 98 -25.62 -11.47 -15.90
CA MET A 98 -25.34 -10.19 -16.54
C MET A 98 -23.83 -10.03 -16.90
N PRO A 99 -23.47 -9.09 -17.81
CA PRO A 99 -22.06 -8.87 -18.14
C PRO A 99 -21.22 -8.39 -16.96
N ALA A 100 -20.02 -8.94 -16.79
CA ALA A 100 -19.07 -8.55 -15.72
C ALA A 100 -18.62 -7.08 -15.82
N SER A 101 -18.56 -6.52 -17.03
CA SER A 101 -18.27 -5.11 -17.27
C SER A 101 -19.31 -4.19 -16.68
N THR A 102 -20.59 -4.55 -16.81
CA THR A 102 -21.71 -3.80 -16.21
C THR A 102 -21.63 -3.84 -14.68
N VAL A 103 -21.38 -5.01 -14.09
CA VAL A 103 -21.16 -5.17 -12.64
C VAL A 103 -19.99 -4.30 -12.18
N HIS A 104 -18.85 -4.38 -12.87
CA HIS A 104 -17.66 -3.58 -12.54
C HIS A 104 -17.96 -2.06 -12.60
N ALA A 105 -18.65 -1.59 -13.63
CA ALA A 105 -19.03 -0.19 -13.78
C ALA A 105 -19.95 0.28 -12.64
N VAL A 106 -20.91 -0.56 -12.22
CA VAL A 106 -21.78 -0.28 -11.06
C VAL A 106 -20.95 -0.20 -9.78
N LEU A 107 -20.12 -1.19 -9.49
CA LEU A 107 -19.28 -1.21 -8.29
C LEU A 107 -18.32 -0.02 -8.23
N THR A 108 -17.79 0.43 -9.38
CA THR A 108 -16.91 1.59 -9.49
C THR A 108 -17.67 2.89 -9.17
N ARG A 109 -18.89 3.07 -9.73
CA ARG A 109 -19.76 4.20 -9.41
C ARG A 109 -20.12 4.26 -7.92
N CYS A 110 -20.35 3.10 -7.30
CA CYS A 110 -20.63 2.98 -5.87
C CYS A 110 -19.37 3.04 -5.00
N ARG A 111 -18.17 3.17 -5.57
CA ARG A 111 -16.87 3.21 -4.86
C ARG A 111 -16.56 1.97 -4.02
N ILE A 112 -17.09 0.80 -4.42
CA ILE A 112 -16.90 -0.50 -3.76
C ILE A 112 -16.29 -1.56 -4.69
N ASN A 113 -15.63 -1.13 -5.74
CA ASN A 113 -15.03 -2.01 -6.74
C ASN A 113 -13.81 -2.80 -6.23
N ARG A 114 -13.11 -2.32 -5.20
CA ARG A 114 -11.92 -2.96 -4.65
C ARG A 114 -12.23 -3.72 -3.35
N LEU A 115 -12.05 -5.04 -3.36
CA LEU A 115 -12.14 -5.87 -2.14
C LEU A 115 -10.96 -5.67 -1.20
N SER A 116 -9.82 -5.17 -1.68
CA SER A 116 -8.66 -4.86 -0.87
C SER A 116 -8.87 -3.70 0.10
N ALA A 117 -9.98 -2.98 -0.02
CA ALA A 117 -10.34 -1.89 0.90
C ALA A 117 -11.24 -2.34 2.05
N ILE A 118 -11.64 -3.61 2.09
CA ILE A 118 -12.50 -4.18 3.12
C ILE A 118 -11.92 -5.48 3.68
N ASP A 119 -12.14 -5.70 4.96
CA ASP A 119 -11.91 -6.99 5.60
C ASP A 119 -12.90 -8.01 5.06
N ARG A 120 -12.39 -9.12 4.50
CA ARG A 120 -13.26 -10.15 3.91
C ARG A 120 -14.08 -10.90 4.94
N ALA A 121 -13.59 -11.03 6.17
CA ALA A 121 -14.28 -11.75 7.23
C ALA A 121 -15.41 -10.92 7.84
N THR A 122 -15.15 -9.64 8.14
CA THR A 122 -16.11 -8.77 8.83
C THR A 122 -16.89 -7.83 7.91
N GLY A 123 -16.35 -7.52 6.72
CA GLY A 123 -16.92 -6.52 5.80
C GLY A 123 -16.58 -5.08 6.18
N GLU A 124 -15.83 -4.86 7.25
CA GLU A 124 -15.45 -3.53 7.70
C GLU A 124 -14.43 -2.89 6.77
N PRO A 125 -14.47 -1.57 6.55
CA PRO A 125 -13.43 -0.87 5.81
C PRO A 125 -12.07 -1.02 6.49
N LEU A 126 -11.07 -1.41 5.72
CA LEU A 126 -9.68 -1.42 6.18
C LEU A 126 -9.21 0.03 6.31
N ARG A 127 -9.12 0.49 7.54
CA ARG A 127 -8.58 1.83 7.83
C ARG A 127 -7.06 1.78 7.65
N ARG A 128 -6.55 2.47 6.66
CA ARG A 128 -5.12 2.77 6.57
C ARG A 128 -4.83 3.87 7.58
N TYR A 129 -4.15 3.52 8.65
CA TYR A 129 -3.64 4.50 9.60
C TYR A 129 -2.13 4.68 9.38
N GLU A 130 -1.65 5.85 9.66
CA GLU A 130 -0.25 6.19 9.71
C GLU A 130 -0.06 7.07 10.95
N HIS A 131 0.92 6.75 11.77
CA HIS A 131 1.23 7.55 12.94
C HIS A 131 1.91 8.87 12.53
N ALA A 132 1.81 9.89 13.40
CA ALA A 132 2.13 11.26 13.05
C ALA A 132 3.64 11.51 12.84
N HIS A 133 4.51 10.75 13.50
CA HIS A 133 5.96 10.95 13.47
C HIS A 133 6.72 9.61 13.51
N PRO A 134 8.02 9.60 13.08
CA PRO A 134 8.87 8.44 13.25
C PRO A 134 9.00 8.01 14.70
N GLY A 135 9.01 6.70 14.94
CA GLY A 135 9.10 6.12 16.29
C GLY A 135 7.79 6.05 17.06
N ALA A 136 6.73 6.75 16.66
CA ALA A 136 5.43 6.66 17.31
C ALA A 136 4.89 5.22 17.39
N LEU A 137 5.21 4.38 16.41
CA LEU A 137 4.97 2.95 16.40
C LEU A 137 5.98 2.25 15.50
N ILE A 138 6.64 1.23 16.01
CA ILE A 138 7.37 0.26 15.19
C ILE A 138 6.62 -1.06 15.12
N HIS A 139 6.72 -1.76 14.00
CA HIS A 139 6.21 -3.12 13.84
C HIS A 139 7.36 -4.10 13.92
N VAL A 140 7.17 -5.22 14.61
CA VAL A 140 8.14 -6.31 14.70
C VAL A 140 7.52 -7.62 14.26
N ASP A 141 8.31 -8.42 13.55
CA ASP A 141 7.88 -9.74 13.09
C ASP A 141 9.11 -10.58 12.67
N VAL A 142 8.90 -11.88 12.46
CA VAL A 142 9.92 -12.81 11.99
C VAL A 142 9.47 -13.48 10.71
N THR A 143 10.29 -13.39 9.68
CA THR A 143 10.07 -14.17 8.45
C THR A 143 11.14 -15.25 8.30
N LYS A 144 10.80 -16.35 7.65
CA LYS A 144 11.65 -17.54 7.54
C LYS A 144 12.02 -17.79 6.09
N PHE A 145 13.31 -17.98 5.84
CA PHE A 145 13.81 -18.38 4.52
C PHE A 145 14.58 -19.69 4.65
N GLY A 146 14.30 -20.63 3.77
CA GLY A 146 15.11 -21.86 3.69
C GLY A 146 16.57 -21.51 3.42
N ASN A 147 17.49 -22.20 4.06
CA ASN A 147 18.90 -22.06 3.76
C ASN A 147 19.22 -22.64 2.37
N ILE A 148 20.30 -22.16 1.77
CA ILE A 148 20.77 -22.53 0.45
C ILE A 148 21.97 -23.44 0.66
N PRO A 149 22.01 -24.64 0.03
CA PRO A 149 23.16 -25.51 0.13
C PRO A 149 24.39 -24.87 -0.53
N ASP A 150 25.56 -25.18 -0.02
CA ASP A 150 26.83 -24.75 -0.61
C ASP A 150 26.93 -25.31 -2.04
N GLY A 151 27.28 -24.48 -2.99
CA GLY A 151 27.23 -24.81 -4.42
C GLY A 151 25.84 -24.70 -5.06
N GLY A 152 24.88 -24.08 -4.34
CA GLY A 152 23.59 -23.71 -4.85
C GLY A 152 22.49 -24.77 -4.74
N GLY A 153 21.24 -24.26 -4.74
CA GLY A 153 20.03 -25.06 -4.73
C GLY A 153 19.55 -25.46 -6.13
N HIS A 154 18.43 -26.18 -6.23
CA HIS A 154 17.88 -26.73 -7.49
C HIS A 154 17.53 -25.72 -8.57
N LYS A 155 17.47 -24.43 -8.24
CA LYS A 155 17.31 -23.34 -9.21
C LYS A 155 18.63 -22.86 -9.80
N PHE A 156 19.73 -23.12 -9.10
CA PHE A 156 21.08 -22.73 -9.50
C PHE A 156 21.80 -23.88 -10.26
N VAL A 157 21.63 -25.11 -9.77
CA VAL A 157 22.21 -26.32 -10.35
C VAL A 157 21.13 -27.37 -10.65
N SER A 158 21.48 -28.51 -11.27
CA SER A 158 20.54 -29.61 -11.48
C SER A 158 19.97 -30.13 -10.15
N ARG A 159 18.79 -30.77 -10.20
CA ARG A 159 18.18 -31.37 -9.00
C ARG A 159 19.08 -32.41 -8.32
N GLN A 160 19.81 -33.19 -9.12
CA GLN A 160 20.73 -34.20 -8.60
C GLN A 160 21.91 -33.55 -7.88
N GLN A 161 22.53 -32.53 -8.49
CA GLN A 161 23.62 -31.77 -7.89
C GLN A 161 23.15 -31.02 -6.64
N SER A 162 22.00 -30.38 -6.67
CA SER A 162 21.42 -29.69 -5.49
C SER A 162 21.19 -30.66 -4.34
N LYS A 163 20.76 -31.89 -4.59
CA LYS A 163 20.61 -32.91 -3.55
C LYS A 163 21.95 -33.30 -2.95
N HIS A 164 22.99 -33.47 -3.80
CA HIS A 164 24.34 -33.73 -3.34
C HIS A 164 24.90 -32.59 -2.49
N ASN A 165 24.76 -31.34 -2.95
CA ASN A 165 25.14 -30.14 -2.23
C ASN A 165 24.44 -30.04 -0.85
N ALA A 166 23.15 -30.33 -0.80
CA ALA A 166 22.38 -30.32 0.46
C ALA A 166 22.88 -31.38 1.46
N ILE A 167 23.25 -32.57 0.97
CA ILE A 167 23.86 -33.62 1.81
C ILE A 167 25.22 -33.17 2.38
N GLN A 168 26.09 -32.65 1.55
CA GLN A 168 27.39 -32.16 1.97
C GLN A 168 27.27 -31.00 2.97
N THR A 169 26.41 -30.01 2.67
CA THR A 169 26.17 -28.88 3.58
C THR A 169 25.63 -29.37 4.94
N ALA A 170 24.67 -30.30 4.95
CA ALA A 170 24.09 -30.84 6.17
C ALA A 170 25.16 -31.59 7.00
N HIS A 171 26.09 -32.31 6.37
CA HIS A 171 27.22 -32.93 7.07
C HIS A 171 28.15 -31.89 7.65
N ARG A 172 28.53 -30.86 6.89
CA ARG A 172 29.44 -29.79 7.36
C ARG A 172 28.83 -28.99 8.52
N THR A 173 27.53 -28.71 8.49
CA THR A 173 26.83 -27.91 9.52
C THR A 173 26.38 -28.73 10.73
N GLY A 174 26.66 -30.05 10.78
CA GLY A 174 26.24 -30.92 11.85
C GLY A 174 24.75 -31.20 11.95
N ASN A 175 23.96 -30.71 10.99
CA ASN A 175 22.53 -30.92 10.90
C ASN A 175 22.17 -32.31 10.36
N ARG A 176 22.67 -33.35 11.05
CA ARG A 176 22.30 -34.74 10.77
C ARG A 176 20.90 -34.99 11.30
N GLY A 177 19.97 -35.34 10.44
CA GLY A 177 18.64 -35.78 10.87
C GLY A 177 18.72 -37.10 11.66
N ASP A 178 17.92 -37.20 12.70
CA ASP A 178 17.99 -38.25 13.73
C ASP A 178 17.54 -39.67 13.32
N SER A 179 17.31 -40.01 12.07
CA SER A 179 16.90 -41.37 11.74
C SER A 179 17.54 -41.95 10.48
N ALA A 180 18.16 -43.12 10.66
CA ALA A 180 18.85 -43.88 9.61
C ALA A 180 17.95 -44.38 8.46
N LYS A 181 16.61 -44.46 8.62
CA LYS A 181 15.72 -45.03 7.62
C LYS A 181 15.12 -44.03 6.62
N ASN A 182 15.02 -42.75 6.98
CA ASN A 182 14.44 -41.68 6.13
C ASN A 182 15.19 -40.35 6.23
N TRP A 183 16.53 -40.45 6.26
CA TRP A 183 17.35 -39.24 6.40
C TRP A 183 17.13 -38.27 5.22
N ARG A 184 16.60 -37.09 5.53
CA ARG A 184 16.56 -35.96 4.61
C ARG A 184 17.55 -34.92 5.09
N PRO A 185 18.48 -34.46 4.23
CA PRO A 185 19.43 -33.43 4.62
C PRO A 185 18.68 -32.16 5.04
N ARG A 186 18.92 -31.72 6.27
CA ARG A 186 18.37 -30.46 6.79
C ARG A 186 19.45 -29.40 6.75
N ILE A 187 19.35 -28.50 5.80
CA ILE A 187 20.27 -27.35 5.71
C ILE A 187 19.82 -26.16 6.58
N GLY A 188 18.68 -26.30 7.27
CA GLY A 188 18.19 -25.31 8.22
C GLY A 188 17.37 -24.18 7.62
N THR A 189 17.09 -23.20 8.44
CA THR A 189 16.25 -22.04 8.12
C THR A 189 16.88 -20.79 8.73
N ALA A 190 16.96 -19.72 7.97
CA ALA A 190 17.30 -18.39 8.45
C ALA A 190 16.04 -17.72 9.01
N PHE A 191 16.11 -17.25 10.25
CA PHE A 191 15.07 -16.49 10.91
C PHE A 191 15.41 -15.00 10.79
N VAL A 192 14.75 -14.30 9.90
CA VAL A 192 14.98 -12.88 9.69
C VAL A 192 14.03 -12.10 10.58
N HIS A 193 14.55 -11.57 11.66
CA HIS A 193 13.84 -10.65 12.54
C HIS A 193 13.83 -9.28 11.91
N THR A 194 12.67 -8.67 11.82
CA THR A 194 12.47 -7.39 11.14
C THR A 194 11.76 -6.39 12.02
N VAL A 195 12.16 -5.15 11.91
CA VAL A 195 11.56 -4.02 12.61
C VAL A 195 11.34 -2.90 11.59
N ILE A 196 10.12 -2.38 11.47
CA ILE A 196 9.81 -1.30 10.54
C ILE A 196 9.05 -0.19 11.24
N ASP A 197 9.47 1.05 11.04
CA ASP A 197 8.73 2.22 11.55
C ASP A 197 7.46 2.48 10.74
N ASP A 198 6.37 2.75 11.46
CA ASP A 198 5.04 2.95 10.89
C ASP A 198 4.96 4.20 10.02
N HIS A 199 5.63 5.28 10.39
CA HIS A 199 5.59 6.56 9.70
C HIS A 199 6.57 6.62 8.54
N SER A 200 7.85 6.44 8.82
CA SER A 200 8.91 6.62 7.82
C SER A 200 9.09 5.43 6.88
N ARG A 201 8.68 4.22 7.29
CA ARG A 201 9.00 2.94 6.64
C ARG A 201 10.47 2.55 6.74
N MET A 202 11.27 3.25 7.56
CA MET A 202 12.63 2.82 7.86
C MET A 202 12.61 1.41 8.45
N ALA A 203 13.47 0.55 7.94
CA ALA A 203 13.50 -0.85 8.30
C ALA A 203 14.88 -1.27 8.83
N TYR A 204 14.85 -2.06 9.88
CA TYR A 204 15.97 -2.77 10.45
C TYR A 204 15.71 -4.28 10.35
N ALA A 205 16.71 -5.07 10.05
CA ALA A 205 16.57 -6.53 10.03
C ALA A 205 17.87 -7.23 10.38
N GLU A 206 17.74 -8.37 11.06
CA GLU A 206 18.85 -9.27 11.41
C GLU A 206 18.49 -10.72 11.11
N ILE A 207 19.48 -11.49 10.70
CA ILE A 207 19.39 -12.93 10.55
C ILE A 207 19.79 -13.57 11.88
N CYS A 208 18.88 -14.35 12.45
CA CYS A 208 19.09 -15.04 13.71
C CYS A 208 18.93 -16.57 13.54
N THR A 209 19.34 -17.31 14.55
CA THR A 209 19.28 -18.78 14.55
C THR A 209 17.92 -19.33 14.97
N ASN A 210 17.06 -18.51 15.58
CA ASN A 210 15.75 -18.92 16.09
C ASN A 210 14.82 -17.71 16.28
N GLU A 211 13.57 -17.98 16.64
CA GLU A 211 12.53 -16.98 16.95
C GLU A 211 12.12 -16.96 18.44
N LYS A 212 13.04 -17.37 19.34
CA LYS A 212 12.78 -17.40 20.78
C LYS A 212 12.68 -15.98 21.35
N ALA A 213 12.04 -15.86 22.53
CA ALA A 213 11.86 -14.58 23.20
C ALA A 213 13.18 -13.83 23.45
N ALA A 214 14.20 -14.50 23.94
CA ALA A 214 15.51 -13.89 24.18
C ALA A 214 16.13 -13.30 22.90
N THR A 215 16.00 -14.00 21.78
CA THR A 215 16.48 -13.53 20.47
C THR A 215 15.68 -12.30 20.02
N ALA A 216 14.35 -12.35 20.09
CA ALA A 216 13.48 -11.23 19.71
C ALA A 216 13.74 -9.98 20.58
N ILE A 217 14.00 -10.16 21.88
CA ILE A 217 14.37 -9.09 22.82
C ILE A 217 15.69 -8.45 22.40
N GLY A 218 16.72 -9.26 22.17
CA GLY A 218 18.03 -8.75 21.74
C GLY A 218 17.94 -7.96 20.42
N VAL A 219 17.14 -8.45 19.47
CA VAL A 219 16.88 -7.71 18.21
C VAL A 219 16.16 -6.39 18.48
N LEU A 220 15.13 -6.38 19.36
CA LEU A 220 14.43 -5.13 19.71
C LEU A 220 15.39 -4.10 20.31
N GLN A 221 16.24 -4.50 21.23
CA GLN A 221 17.23 -3.62 21.89
C GLN A 221 18.17 -3.00 20.85
N ARG A 222 18.74 -3.80 19.95
CA ARG A 222 19.63 -3.30 18.90
C ARG A 222 18.89 -2.42 17.89
N ALA A 223 17.67 -2.80 17.51
CA ALA A 223 16.85 -1.98 16.63
C ALA A 223 16.52 -0.61 17.25
N VAL A 224 16.16 -0.57 18.53
CA VAL A 224 15.88 0.70 19.24
C VAL A 224 17.13 1.58 19.29
N ALA A 225 18.30 1.01 19.58
CA ALA A 225 19.58 1.73 19.53
C ALA A 225 19.85 2.29 18.11
N TRP A 226 19.65 1.44 17.09
CA TRP A 226 19.80 1.84 15.68
C TRP A 226 18.86 2.99 15.27
N PHE A 227 17.62 2.99 15.75
CA PHE A 227 16.67 4.10 15.55
C PHE A 227 17.11 5.36 16.30
N ALA A 228 17.60 5.20 17.54
CA ALA A 228 18.07 6.33 18.36
C ALA A 228 19.29 7.05 17.74
N GLU A 229 20.23 6.32 17.14
CA GLU A 229 21.35 6.88 16.36
C GLU A 229 20.89 7.78 15.20
N ARG A 230 19.63 7.61 14.75
CA ARG A 230 18.99 8.38 13.67
C ARG A 230 18.02 9.43 14.20
N GLY A 231 18.10 9.74 15.50
CA GLY A 231 17.24 10.71 16.16
C GLY A 231 15.81 10.24 16.40
N VAL A 232 15.49 8.96 16.19
CA VAL A 232 14.14 8.42 16.34
C VAL A 232 13.97 7.79 17.71
N THR A 233 13.10 8.35 18.55
CA THR A 233 12.69 7.77 19.83
C THR A 233 11.50 6.84 19.61
N VAL A 234 11.63 5.56 19.99
CA VAL A 234 10.57 4.56 19.83
C VAL A 234 9.64 4.61 21.04
N GLU A 235 8.34 4.85 20.80
CA GLU A 235 7.32 4.93 21.86
C GLU A 235 6.54 3.62 22.04
N ARG A 236 6.22 2.95 20.93
CA ARG A 236 5.36 1.76 20.92
C ARG A 236 5.88 0.71 19.95
N VAL A 237 5.66 -0.55 20.30
CA VAL A 237 5.97 -1.69 19.44
C VAL A 237 4.72 -2.53 19.20
N LEU A 238 4.43 -2.83 17.94
CA LEU A 238 3.34 -3.72 17.53
C LEU A 238 3.92 -5.04 17.05
N SER A 239 3.49 -6.13 17.66
CA SER A 239 3.81 -7.50 17.27
C SER A 239 2.54 -8.29 16.93
N ASP A 240 2.73 -9.46 16.35
CA ASP A 240 1.70 -10.49 16.30
C ASP A 240 1.46 -11.14 17.67
N ASN A 241 0.70 -12.24 17.71
CA ASN A 241 0.43 -13.02 18.92
C ASN A 241 1.38 -14.21 19.08
N GLY A 242 2.56 -14.20 18.47
CA GLY A 242 3.60 -15.21 18.61
C GLY A 242 4.04 -15.43 20.06
N SER A 243 4.48 -16.62 20.40
CA SER A 243 4.85 -16.99 21.79
C SER A 243 5.94 -16.10 22.38
N ALA A 244 6.93 -15.69 21.57
CA ALA A 244 8.00 -14.80 21.98
C ALA A 244 7.46 -13.45 22.49
N TYR A 245 6.53 -12.85 21.77
CA TYR A 245 5.92 -11.54 22.08
C TYR A 245 4.85 -11.59 23.18
N ARG A 246 4.44 -12.80 23.60
CA ARG A 246 3.49 -13.00 24.70
C ARG A 246 4.19 -13.23 26.03
N SER A 247 5.50 -13.45 26.04
CA SER A 247 6.28 -13.76 27.24
C SER A 247 6.32 -12.59 28.23
N SER A 248 6.53 -12.89 29.53
CA SER A 248 6.83 -11.87 30.54
C SER A 248 8.11 -11.14 30.22
N ALA A 249 9.17 -11.87 29.85
CA ALA A 249 10.46 -11.31 29.48
C ALA A 249 10.37 -10.25 28.36
N TRP A 250 9.50 -10.45 27.37
CA TRP A 250 9.25 -9.43 26.33
C TRP A 250 8.63 -8.16 26.91
N ARG A 251 7.66 -8.29 27.83
CA ARG A 251 7.03 -7.12 28.47
C ARG A 251 8.00 -6.35 29.34
N ASP A 252 8.82 -7.10 30.11
CA ASP A 252 9.84 -6.53 30.99
C ASP A 252 10.88 -5.76 30.18
N ALA A 253 11.39 -6.34 29.08
CA ALA A 253 12.31 -5.66 28.17
C ALA A 253 11.70 -4.41 27.51
N CYS A 254 10.42 -4.45 27.14
CA CYS A 254 9.72 -3.26 26.64
C CYS A 254 9.62 -2.17 27.72
N ALA A 255 9.35 -2.54 28.98
CA ALA A 255 9.31 -1.61 30.11
C ALA A 255 10.67 -0.96 30.38
N GLU A 256 11.75 -1.74 30.39
CA GLU A 256 13.14 -1.24 30.52
C GLU A 256 13.47 -0.22 29.41
N LEU A 257 13.07 -0.49 28.18
CA LEU A 257 13.24 0.40 27.03
C LEU A 257 12.26 1.59 27.02
N ARG A 258 11.31 1.65 27.97
CA ARG A 258 10.21 2.64 28.03
C ARG A 258 9.31 2.61 26.81
N ILE A 259 9.10 1.45 26.21
CA ILE A 259 8.29 1.23 25.01
C ILE A 259 6.99 0.53 25.39
N THR A 260 5.85 1.02 24.91
CA THR A 260 4.55 0.39 25.16
C THR A 260 4.32 -0.76 24.17
N PRO A 261 4.26 -2.04 24.61
CA PRO A 261 3.95 -3.15 23.73
C PRO A 261 2.47 -3.16 23.34
N LYS A 262 2.21 -3.35 22.05
CA LYS A 262 0.89 -3.57 21.45
C LYS A 262 0.90 -4.91 20.71
N ARG A 263 -0.26 -5.57 20.62
CA ARG A 263 -0.43 -6.80 19.85
C ARG A 263 -1.56 -6.66 18.86
N THR A 264 -1.45 -7.34 17.73
CA THR A 264 -2.55 -7.44 16.77
C THR A 264 -3.77 -8.09 17.42
N ARG A 265 -4.96 -7.59 17.09
CA ARG A 265 -6.20 -8.24 17.54
C ARG A 265 -6.32 -9.61 16.87
N PRO A 266 -6.81 -10.63 17.60
CA PRO A 266 -7.09 -11.94 17.02
C PRO A 266 -7.95 -11.79 15.76
N TYR A 267 -7.63 -12.59 14.73
CA TYR A 267 -8.33 -12.60 13.44
C TYR A 267 -8.29 -11.28 12.64
N ARG A 268 -7.39 -10.34 13.00
CA ARG A 268 -7.19 -9.08 12.26
C ARG A 268 -5.71 -8.89 11.86
N PRO A 269 -5.17 -9.75 10.98
CA PRO A 269 -3.77 -9.68 10.55
C PRO A 269 -3.45 -8.37 9.83
N GLN A 270 -4.45 -7.70 9.23
CA GLN A 270 -4.27 -6.45 8.49
C GLN A 270 -3.62 -5.32 9.32
N THR A 271 -3.70 -5.41 10.66
CA THR A 271 -3.06 -4.45 11.57
C THR A 271 -1.53 -4.48 11.41
N ASN A 272 -0.96 -5.62 10.99
CA ASN A 272 0.48 -5.79 10.74
C ASN A 272 0.86 -5.72 9.24
N GLY A 273 -0.05 -5.24 8.40
CA GLY A 273 0.11 -5.23 6.94
C GLY A 273 1.33 -4.45 6.40
N LYS A 274 1.92 -3.54 7.21
CA LYS A 274 3.13 -2.81 6.83
C LYS A 274 4.35 -3.71 6.85
N ILE A 275 4.51 -4.51 7.90
CA ILE A 275 5.63 -5.45 8.00
C ILE A 275 5.45 -6.64 7.06
N GLU A 276 4.22 -7.12 6.85
CA GLU A 276 3.93 -8.14 5.83
C GLU A 276 4.29 -7.66 4.41
N ARG A 277 4.02 -6.38 4.12
CA ARG A 277 4.43 -5.76 2.86
C ARG A 277 5.95 -5.65 2.75
N PHE A 278 6.61 -5.31 3.85
CA PHE A 278 8.08 -5.29 3.93
C PHE A 278 8.65 -6.68 3.70
N HIS A 279 8.11 -7.73 4.31
CA HIS A 279 8.55 -9.11 4.11
C HIS A 279 8.46 -9.56 2.65
N ARG A 280 7.40 -9.18 1.94
CA ARG A 280 7.31 -9.42 0.48
C ARG A 280 8.42 -8.69 -0.27
N THR A 281 8.65 -7.43 0.07
CA THR A 281 9.70 -6.63 -0.58
C THR A 281 11.10 -7.19 -0.27
N LEU A 282 11.33 -7.67 0.95
CA LEU A 282 12.55 -8.34 1.39
C LEU A 282 12.74 -9.66 0.62
N ALA A 283 11.69 -10.45 0.47
CA ALA A 283 11.74 -11.71 -0.27
C ALA A 283 12.10 -11.47 -1.74
N ASP A 284 11.42 -10.55 -2.41
CA ASP A 284 11.60 -10.27 -3.85
C ASP A 284 12.92 -9.54 -4.12
N GLY A 285 13.32 -8.61 -3.25
CA GLY A 285 14.47 -7.74 -3.47
C GLY A 285 15.78 -8.23 -2.89
N TRP A 286 15.75 -9.21 -1.99
CA TRP A 286 16.94 -9.80 -1.36
C TRP A 286 16.93 -11.32 -1.41
N ALA A 287 16.01 -11.99 -0.70
CA ALA A 287 16.13 -13.44 -0.50
C ALA A 287 16.04 -14.26 -1.80
N TYR A 288 15.31 -13.75 -2.79
CA TYR A 288 15.10 -14.37 -4.09
C TYR A 288 15.46 -13.45 -5.27
N ALA A 289 16.19 -12.36 -5.00
CA ALA A 289 16.55 -11.38 -6.03
C ALA A 289 17.49 -11.95 -7.09
N GLN A 290 18.30 -12.93 -6.72
CA GLN A 290 19.23 -13.62 -7.58
C GLN A 290 19.40 -15.08 -7.15
N LEU A 291 20.10 -15.86 -7.96
CA LEU A 291 20.44 -17.24 -7.68
C LEU A 291 21.72 -17.27 -6.84
N TYR A 292 21.58 -17.36 -5.52
CA TYR A 292 22.70 -17.45 -4.60
C TYR A 292 23.33 -18.85 -4.59
N GLU A 293 24.64 -18.90 -4.49
CA GLU A 293 25.42 -20.15 -4.42
C GLU A 293 25.45 -20.76 -3.01
N SER A 294 25.17 -19.95 -1.97
CA SER A 294 25.14 -20.40 -0.58
C SER A 294 24.28 -19.51 0.30
N THR A 295 23.95 -19.99 1.49
CA THR A 295 23.32 -19.17 2.53
C THR A 295 24.19 -17.97 2.90
N GLU A 296 25.49 -18.16 3.04
CA GLU A 296 26.43 -17.10 3.42
C GLU A 296 26.45 -15.96 2.39
N GLN A 297 26.48 -16.28 1.10
CA GLN A 297 26.42 -15.27 0.02
C GLN A 297 25.13 -14.45 0.10
N ARG A 298 23.98 -15.10 0.31
CA ARG A 298 22.71 -14.41 0.49
C ARG A 298 22.73 -13.52 1.72
N ASP A 299 23.19 -14.04 2.84
CA ASP A 299 23.13 -13.36 4.14
C ASP A 299 24.07 -12.14 4.16
N THR A 300 25.24 -12.24 3.55
CA THR A 300 26.18 -11.12 3.36
C THR A 300 25.59 -9.99 2.51
N ALA A 301 24.65 -10.29 1.62
CA ALA A 301 23.99 -9.27 0.79
C ALA A 301 22.91 -8.46 1.56
N LEU A 302 22.46 -8.91 2.74
CA LEU A 302 21.37 -8.27 3.47
C LEU A 302 21.66 -6.82 3.90
N PRO A 303 22.82 -6.49 4.48
CA PRO A 303 23.12 -5.12 4.89
C PRO A 303 23.11 -4.13 3.73
N GLY A 304 23.69 -4.48 2.59
CA GLY A 304 23.69 -3.67 1.38
C GLY A 304 22.28 -3.44 0.83
N TRP A 305 21.46 -4.49 0.85
CA TRP A 305 20.05 -4.37 0.43
C TRP A 305 19.24 -3.50 1.39
N LEU A 306 19.43 -3.61 2.72
CA LEU A 306 18.76 -2.75 3.71
C LEU A 306 19.17 -1.29 3.55
N HIS A 307 20.44 -1.03 3.26
CA HIS A 307 20.90 0.32 2.95
C HIS A 307 20.17 0.85 1.71
N PHE A 308 20.16 0.10 0.62
CA PHE A 308 19.40 0.48 -0.59
C PHE A 308 17.90 0.70 -0.28
N TYR A 309 17.26 -0.21 0.47
CA TYR A 309 15.85 -0.08 0.85
C TYR A 309 15.57 1.22 1.58
N ASN A 310 16.38 1.57 2.57
CA ASN A 310 16.18 2.72 3.44
C ASN A 310 16.53 4.06 2.76
N HIS A 311 17.54 4.10 1.90
CA HIS A 311 18.13 5.33 1.40
C HIS A 311 17.84 5.62 -0.09
N HIS A 312 17.53 4.60 -0.89
CA HIS A 312 17.45 4.74 -2.34
C HIS A 312 16.14 4.23 -2.95
N ARG A 313 15.49 3.27 -2.30
CA ARG A 313 14.29 2.65 -2.88
C ARG A 313 13.09 3.58 -2.81
N ALA A 314 12.50 3.89 -3.98
CA ALA A 314 11.26 4.65 -4.07
C ALA A 314 10.06 3.87 -3.50
N HIS A 315 9.28 4.49 -2.61
CA HIS A 315 8.10 3.90 -1.97
C HIS A 315 6.82 4.62 -2.37
N SER A 316 5.93 3.92 -3.07
CA SER A 316 4.64 4.47 -3.50
C SER A 316 3.75 4.97 -2.34
N ALA A 317 3.89 4.37 -1.14
CA ALA A 317 3.10 4.76 0.03
C ALA A 317 3.55 6.11 0.64
N ILE A 318 4.75 6.58 0.32
CA ILE A 318 5.33 7.82 0.83
C ILE A 318 5.75 8.75 -0.33
N GLY A 319 4.90 8.82 -1.35
CA GLY A 319 5.09 9.78 -2.46
C GLY A 319 6.24 9.46 -3.40
N GLY A 320 6.69 8.19 -3.46
CA GLY A 320 7.80 7.77 -4.32
C GLY A 320 9.19 8.11 -3.76
N GLN A 321 9.28 8.59 -2.52
CA GLN A 321 10.55 8.92 -1.88
C GLN A 321 11.12 7.73 -1.10
N PRO A 322 12.42 7.68 -0.82
CA PRO A 322 13.02 6.70 0.09
C PRO A 322 12.59 6.92 1.55
N PRO A 323 12.56 5.86 2.39
CA PRO A 323 12.20 5.95 3.80
C PRO A 323 12.94 7.02 4.60
N VAL A 324 14.23 7.19 4.38
CA VAL A 324 15.09 8.17 5.09
C VAL A 324 14.58 9.60 4.96
N THR A 325 13.93 9.96 3.85
CA THR A 325 13.40 11.31 3.64
C THR A 325 12.27 11.69 4.58
N ARG A 326 11.71 10.72 5.31
CA ARG A 326 10.64 10.96 6.29
C ARG A 326 11.13 11.03 7.73
N LEU A 327 12.42 11.14 7.95
CA LEU A 327 13.00 11.39 9.28
C LEU A 327 13.08 12.89 9.64
N THR A 328 12.32 13.75 8.96
CA THR A 328 12.35 15.21 9.12
C THR A 328 11.46 15.74 10.24
N ASN A 329 10.50 14.94 10.70
CA ASN A 329 9.55 15.35 11.75
C ASN A 329 9.89 14.63 13.07
N LEU A 330 11.10 14.87 13.56
CA LEU A 330 11.58 14.27 14.80
C LEU A 330 11.19 15.17 15.99
N PRO A 331 10.59 14.62 17.08
CA PRO A 331 10.33 15.40 18.28
C PRO A 331 11.63 15.97 18.85
N GLY A 332 11.72 17.29 19.00
CA GLY A 332 12.91 17.98 19.49
C GLY A 332 13.79 18.66 18.45
N HIS A 333 13.57 18.46 17.17
CA HIS A 333 14.23 19.21 16.10
C HIS A 333 13.27 20.24 15.50
N HIS A 334 13.09 21.36 16.18
CA HIS A 334 12.52 22.57 15.59
C HIS A 334 13.69 23.42 15.07
N ASN A 335 13.89 23.43 13.76
CA ASN A 335 14.62 24.49 13.07
C ASN A 335 13.61 25.56 12.63
#